data_da5ebfbc8cbc9b6ebe95a038a6b77a19
#
_entry.id   da5ebfbc8cbc9b6ebe95a038a6b77a19
#
_cell.length_a   1.000
_cell.length_b   1.000
_cell.length_c   1.000
_cell.angle_alpha   90.00
_cell.angle_beta   90.00
_cell.angle_gamma   90.00
#
_symmetry.space_group_name_H-M   'P 1'
#
loop_
_entity.id
_entity.type
_entity.pdbx_description
1 polymer ?
#
loop_
_entity_poly.entity_id
_entity_poly.type
_entity_poly.pdbx_seq_one_letter_code
_entity_poly.pdbx_strand_id
1 'polypeptide(L)'
;MLAWMVTLLAVVSPSQQSTPAPALPQPAANFSDIAGKAGLTMTNVFGGVQSKKYIIETTGTGVAIFDYDNDGWPDIFFVNGTTLEGFPGGKSPSNHLYRNNHDGTFSDVTAQAGLTATGWGQGVCVGDYDNDGWEDLYVTAYGKNRLYHNQHGVFTEVGEKAGVAGSGKAWGSGCAFVDYDRDGLLDLIVANYVDFDLATAPAPGDRSSCIWKGTPVMCGPRGLPGAKNILYHNRGNGVFEDVTTKAHIDQTNGHYALGVSTLDYDDDGWPDVYVACDSTPSILYHNNHDGTFTDVAVTAGAAFNEDGREQAGMGTTIADYDGDGRLDIFKTNFSDDTSTLYRNNGDGTFTDATFTAGLGLHTKYLGWGTMFFDFDNDGWPDLILANGHVYPEVDKYHLGSSYEEPRILYHNNGNGTFTDISESAGAGITTASSSRGLAVGDLWNDGRVSVVVSNMNAPPSLLVNQARYPNHWIAFKTVGTASNRDGIGARITVRAGKRVLVDEVRSGSSYISNNDMRVHFGLGAAAKVDSVAVRWPNGRMETFEDLSVDTIHTLKEGAGSAAGSDPKKQ
;
A
#
# COMPACT_ATOMS: atom_id res chain seq x y z
N MET A 1 -54.97 59.87 -13.41
CA MET A 1 -53.90 59.18 -12.65
C MET A 1 -53.13 58.34 -13.66
N LEU A 2 -51.98 58.85 -14.13
CA LEU A 2 -51.07 58.15 -15.04
C LEU A 2 -50.06 57.35 -14.20
N ALA A 3 -50.01 56.01 -14.36
CA ALA A 3 -49.00 55.15 -13.78
C ALA A 3 -47.83 55.02 -14.73
N TRP A 4 -46.63 55.40 -14.26
CA TRP A 4 -45.39 55.21 -14.96
C TRP A 4 -44.84 53.82 -14.65
N MET A 5 -44.67 53.02 -15.71
CA MET A 5 -44.05 51.72 -15.65
C MET A 5 -42.54 51.91 -15.94
N VAL A 6 -41.69 51.69 -14.93
CA VAL A 6 -40.23 51.70 -15.07
C VAL A 6 -39.79 50.30 -15.45
N THR A 7 -39.30 50.13 -16.68
CA THR A 7 -38.70 48.89 -17.15
C THR A 7 -37.22 48.89 -16.80
N LEU A 8 -36.79 48.04 -15.86
CA LEU A 8 -35.38 47.78 -15.61
C LEU A 8 -34.82 46.83 -16.69
N LEU A 9 -33.96 47.35 -17.52
CA LEU A 9 -33.10 46.51 -18.40
C LEU A 9 -31.90 45.98 -17.58
N ALA A 10 -31.89 44.68 -17.31
CA ALA A 10 -30.71 44.00 -16.76
C ALA A 10 -29.68 43.81 -17.87
N VAL A 11 -28.57 44.50 -17.76
CA VAL A 11 -27.38 44.28 -18.60
C VAL A 11 -26.69 43.01 -18.10
N VAL A 12 -26.85 41.90 -18.83
CA VAL A 12 -26.06 40.67 -18.60
C VAL A 12 -24.70 40.88 -19.23
N SER A 13 -23.67 41.03 -18.40
CA SER A 13 -22.26 41.02 -18.84
C SER A 13 -21.90 39.60 -19.32
N PRO A 14 -21.26 39.43 -20.47
CA PRO A 14 -20.79 38.12 -20.88
C PRO A 14 -19.70 37.62 -19.92
N SER A 15 -19.92 36.45 -19.32
CA SER A 15 -18.88 35.74 -18.54
C SER A 15 -17.67 35.48 -19.47
N GLN A 16 -16.53 36.04 -19.13
CA GLN A 16 -15.26 35.64 -19.76
C GLN A 16 -15.03 34.17 -19.39
N GLN A 17 -15.19 33.26 -20.35
CA GLN A 17 -14.66 31.93 -20.27
C GLN A 17 -13.12 32.05 -20.22
N SER A 18 -12.55 31.78 -19.06
CA SER A 18 -11.09 31.59 -18.93
C SER A 18 -10.72 30.41 -19.84
N THR A 19 -9.91 30.66 -20.84
CA THR A 19 -9.22 29.59 -21.59
C THR A 19 -8.39 28.80 -20.58
N PRO A 20 -8.51 27.44 -20.54
CA PRO A 20 -7.63 26.63 -19.70
C PRO A 20 -6.16 26.96 -20.02
N ALA A 21 -5.34 27.07 -19.00
CA ALA A 21 -3.90 27.18 -19.21
C ALA A 21 -3.42 25.99 -20.04
N PRO A 22 -2.45 26.18 -20.98
CA PRO A 22 -1.91 25.07 -21.74
C PRO A 22 -1.35 24.03 -20.74
N ALA A 23 -1.76 22.76 -20.90
CA ALA A 23 -1.23 21.67 -20.11
C ALA A 23 0.30 21.64 -20.23
N LEU A 24 1.00 21.50 -19.12
CA LEU A 24 2.44 21.29 -19.11
C LEU A 24 2.78 20.05 -19.95
N PRO A 25 3.89 20.03 -20.71
CA PRO A 25 4.31 18.82 -21.39
C PRO A 25 4.56 17.73 -20.36
N GLN A 26 3.82 16.62 -20.47
CA GLN A 26 3.95 15.48 -19.56
C GLN A 26 5.23 14.71 -19.89
N PRO A 27 5.92 14.14 -18.88
CA PRO A 27 7.07 13.28 -19.13
C PRO A 27 6.62 12.03 -19.91
N ALA A 28 7.45 11.60 -20.85
CA ALA A 28 7.18 10.40 -21.63
C ALA A 28 7.44 9.16 -20.74
N ALA A 29 6.42 8.54 -20.19
CA ALA A 29 6.50 7.24 -19.53
C ALA A 29 6.38 6.12 -20.58
N ASN A 30 7.09 5.01 -20.37
CA ASN A 30 7.00 3.82 -21.24
C ASN A 30 7.25 2.55 -20.43
N PHE A 31 6.25 2.12 -19.69
CA PHE A 31 6.32 0.89 -18.90
C PHE A 31 6.15 -0.34 -19.78
N SER A 32 7.07 -1.28 -19.65
CA SER A 32 7.03 -2.60 -20.29
C SER A 32 6.97 -3.68 -19.23
N ASP A 33 6.12 -4.69 -19.43
CA ASP A 33 6.10 -5.89 -18.60
C ASP A 33 7.21 -6.84 -19.05
N ILE A 34 8.18 -7.07 -18.18
CA ILE A 34 9.33 -7.94 -18.44
C ILE A 34 9.31 -9.21 -17.60
N ALA A 35 8.24 -9.51 -16.81
CA ALA A 35 8.20 -10.62 -15.87
C ALA A 35 8.64 -11.95 -16.47
N GLY A 36 8.11 -12.32 -17.62
CA GLY A 36 8.48 -13.57 -18.30
C GLY A 36 9.95 -13.62 -18.75
N LYS A 37 10.51 -12.48 -19.20
CA LYS A 37 11.94 -12.38 -19.57
C LYS A 37 12.84 -12.39 -18.35
N ALA A 38 12.36 -11.82 -17.24
CA ALA A 38 13.06 -11.77 -15.98
C ALA A 38 13.00 -13.09 -15.20
N GLY A 39 12.26 -14.12 -15.68
CA GLY A 39 12.18 -15.42 -15.02
C GLY A 39 11.06 -15.55 -13.98
N LEU A 40 10.19 -14.57 -13.85
CA LEU A 40 9.02 -14.62 -12.96
C LEU A 40 7.90 -15.42 -13.64
N THR A 41 7.89 -16.74 -13.45
CA THR A 41 7.05 -17.67 -14.22
C THR A 41 5.98 -18.38 -13.40
N MET A 42 5.88 -18.10 -12.10
CA MET A 42 4.81 -18.64 -11.27
C MET A 42 3.43 -18.27 -11.83
N THR A 43 2.43 -19.07 -11.49
CA THR A 43 1.02 -18.69 -11.66
C THR A 43 0.42 -18.47 -10.28
N ASN A 44 -0.14 -17.30 -10.06
CA ASN A 44 -0.96 -17.07 -8.87
C ASN A 44 -2.25 -17.88 -9.02
N VAL A 45 -2.54 -18.75 -8.08
CA VAL A 45 -3.76 -19.58 -8.08
C VAL A 45 -4.70 -19.08 -6.99
N PHE A 46 -5.86 -18.54 -7.38
CA PHE A 46 -6.80 -17.99 -6.41
C PHE A 46 -8.26 -18.18 -6.82
N GLY A 47 -8.89 -19.20 -6.24
CA GLY A 47 -10.26 -19.58 -6.54
C GLY A 47 -10.49 -20.05 -7.98
N GLY A 48 -11.76 -20.20 -8.37
CA GLY A 48 -12.14 -20.62 -9.70
C GLY A 48 -11.80 -19.57 -10.77
N VAL A 49 -11.49 -20.01 -12.00
CA VAL A 49 -11.15 -19.13 -13.13
C VAL A 49 -12.42 -18.61 -13.82
N GLN A 50 -13.38 -19.48 -14.08
CA GLN A 50 -14.59 -19.16 -14.88
C GLN A 50 -15.73 -18.56 -14.07
N SER A 51 -15.75 -18.79 -12.76
CA SER A 51 -16.76 -18.28 -11.85
C SER A 51 -16.21 -18.28 -10.42
N LYS A 52 -16.74 -17.38 -9.59
CA LYS A 52 -16.45 -17.30 -8.15
C LYS A 52 -17.74 -17.65 -7.40
N LYS A 53 -17.66 -18.66 -6.51
CA LYS A 53 -18.81 -19.06 -5.67
C LYS A 53 -18.91 -18.21 -4.42
N TYR A 54 -17.75 -17.89 -3.84
CA TYR A 54 -17.68 -17.19 -2.56
C TYR A 54 -16.65 -16.07 -2.59
N ILE A 55 -16.82 -15.10 -1.72
CA ILE A 55 -15.97 -13.92 -1.62
C ILE A 55 -14.49 -14.29 -1.39
N ILE A 56 -14.21 -15.39 -0.70
CA ILE A 56 -12.82 -15.87 -0.47
C ILE A 56 -12.03 -16.14 -1.76
N GLU A 57 -12.72 -16.33 -2.88
CA GLU A 57 -12.06 -16.58 -4.17
C GLU A 57 -11.70 -15.31 -4.93
N THR A 58 -11.89 -14.11 -4.36
CA THR A 58 -11.85 -12.84 -5.13
C THR A 58 -10.77 -11.87 -4.69
N THR A 59 -10.30 -11.97 -3.44
CA THR A 59 -9.39 -10.98 -2.85
C THR A 59 -7.96 -11.05 -3.38
N GLY A 60 -7.51 -12.20 -3.87
CA GLY A 60 -6.16 -12.37 -4.41
C GLY A 60 -5.08 -12.32 -3.35
N THR A 61 -3.87 -12.03 -3.79
CA THR A 61 -2.68 -12.14 -2.95
C THR A 61 -1.76 -10.93 -3.05
N GLY A 62 -1.01 -10.70 -1.98
CA GLY A 62 0.03 -9.69 -1.88
C GLY A 62 1.36 -10.12 -2.50
N VAL A 63 2.27 -9.14 -2.59
CA VAL A 63 3.65 -9.28 -3.04
C VAL A 63 4.56 -8.44 -2.14
N ALA A 64 5.78 -8.91 -1.88
CA ALA A 64 6.78 -8.14 -1.12
C ALA A 64 8.07 -7.99 -1.92
N ILE A 65 8.73 -6.83 -1.76
CA ILE A 65 10.07 -6.55 -2.26
C ILE A 65 10.97 -6.31 -1.05
N PHE A 66 12.04 -7.09 -0.90
CA PHE A 66 12.99 -7.00 0.22
C PHE A 66 14.28 -7.77 -0.09
N ASP A 67 15.35 -7.51 0.65
CA ASP A 67 16.67 -8.14 0.49
C ASP A 67 16.79 -9.33 1.46
N TYR A 68 16.28 -10.53 1.04
CA TYR A 68 16.16 -11.68 1.95
C TYR A 68 17.49 -12.32 2.34
N ASP A 69 18.54 -12.21 1.51
CA ASP A 69 19.85 -12.82 1.74
C ASP A 69 20.96 -11.80 2.06
N ASN A 70 20.58 -10.52 2.28
CA ASN A 70 21.46 -9.41 2.63
C ASN A 70 22.62 -9.21 1.63
N ASP A 71 22.36 -9.48 0.32
CA ASP A 71 23.34 -9.26 -0.73
C ASP A 71 23.31 -7.83 -1.31
N GLY A 72 22.37 -7.00 -0.84
CA GLY A 72 22.21 -5.60 -1.21
C GLY A 72 21.29 -5.38 -2.44
N TRP A 73 20.68 -6.43 -2.96
CA TRP A 73 19.75 -6.36 -4.08
C TRP A 73 18.36 -6.85 -3.65
N PRO A 74 17.30 -6.08 -3.92
CA PRO A 74 15.97 -6.51 -3.54
C PRO A 74 15.49 -7.72 -4.33
N ASP A 75 14.84 -8.62 -3.62
CA ASP A 75 14.21 -9.84 -4.10
C ASP A 75 12.69 -9.69 -4.13
N ILE A 76 11.99 -10.67 -4.66
CA ILE A 76 10.54 -10.61 -4.81
C ILE A 76 9.88 -11.85 -4.20
N PHE A 77 8.98 -11.64 -3.25
CA PHE A 77 8.16 -12.70 -2.67
C PHE A 77 6.70 -12.55 -3.06
N PHE A 78 6.11 -13.62 -3.63
CA PHE A 78 4.70 -13.68 -3.95
C PHE A 78 3.97 -14.63 -3.00
N VAL A 79 2.91 -14.15 -2.40
CA VAL A 79 1.94 -14.99 -1.71
C VAL A 79 1.09 -15.72 -2.75
N ASN A 80 0.73 -16.99 -2.49
CA ASN A 80 -0.13 -17.75 -3.36
C ASN A 80 -1.34 -18.31 -2.59
N GLY A 81 -2.41 -18.58 -3.33
CA GLY A 81 -3.66 -19.09 -2.78
C GLY A 81 -3.91 -20.55 -3.17
N THR A 82 -5.19 -20.89 -3.26
CA THR A 82 -5.67 -22.24 -3.63
C THR A 82 -7.06 -22.14 -4.27
N THR A 83 -7.73 -23.27 -4.52
CA THR A 83 -9.11 -23.35 -4.98
C THR A 83 -9.98 -24.10 -3.97
N LEU A 84 -11.32 -23.97 -4.07
CA LEU A 84 -12.28 -24.68 -3.21
C LEU A 84 -12.21 -26.19 -3.40
N GLU A 85 -11.91 -26.65 -4.61
CA GLU A 85 -11.78 -28.06 -4.96
C GLU A 85 -10.46 -28.64 -4.45
N GLY A 86 -9.49 -27.78 -4.11
CA GLY A 86 -8.13 -28.18 -3.74
C GLY A 86 -7.37 -28.84 -4.89
N PHE A 87 -6.28 -29.49 -4.55
CA PHE A 87 -5.38 -30.11 -5.52
C PHE A 87 -5.09 -31.57 -5.13
N PRO A 88 -4.81 -32.46 -6.11
CA PRO A 88 -4.30 -33.79 -5.80
C PRO A 88 -3.06 -33.74 -4.92
N GLY A 89 -2.87 -34.71 -4.05
CA GLY A 89 -1.80 -34.74 -3.06
C GLY A 89 -0.43 -34.33 -3.61
N GLY A 90 0.21 -33.37 -2.94
CA GLY A 90 1.52 -32.84 -3.29
C GLY A 90 1.57 -31.86 -4.49
N LYS A 91 0.42 -31.39 -4.99
CA LYS A 91 0.33 -30.44 -6.11
C LYS A 91 -0.30 -29.09 -5.73
N SER A 92 -0.55 -28.83 -4.46
CA SER A 92 -1.06 -27.53 -4.02
C SER A 92 -0.05 -26.43 -4.34
N PRO A 93 -0.49 -25.27 -4.85
CA PRO A 93 0.38 -24.13 -5.07
C PRO A 93 1.03 -23.67 -3.75
N SER A 94 2.30 -23.27 -3.81
CA SER A 94 3.00 -22.63 -2.70
C SER A 94 3.22 -21.16 -3.00
N ASN A 95 3.68 -20.41 -1.99
CA ASN A 95 4.30 -19.11 -2.19
C ASN A 95 5.54 -19.24 -3.08
N HIS A 96 6.07 -18.13 -3.58
CA HIS A 96 7.30 -18.09 -4.38
C HIS A 96 8.22 -16.97 -3.93
N LEU A 97 9.50 -17.31 -3.69
CA LEU A 97 10.58 -16.34 -3.48
C LEU A 97 11.51 -16.37 -4.70
N TYR A 98 11.70 -15.21 -5.30
CA TYR A 98 12.55 -15.01 -6.46
C TYR A 98 13.75 -14.16 -6.07
N ARG A 99 14.94 -14.78 -6.10
CA ARG A 99 16.21 -14.11 -5.86
C ARG A 99 16.63 -13.31 -7.08
N ASN A 100 17.06 -12.08 -6.87
CA ASN A 100 17.65 -11.22 -7.89
C ASN A 100 19.04 -11.74 -8.30
N ASN A 101 19.27 -11.97 -9.60
CA ASN A 101 20.55 -12.46 -10.10
C ASN A 101 21.52 -11.33 -10.48
N HIS A 102 21.18 -10.06 -10.25
CA HIS A 102 21.95 -8.85 -10.57
C HIS A 102 22.17 -8.61 -12.07
N ASP A 103 21.52 -9.37 -12.94
CA ASP A 103 21.67 -9.29 -14.41
C ASP A 103 20.36 -8.98 -15.14
N GLY A 104 19.34 -8.56 -14.39
CA GLY A 104 17.99 -8.30 -14.90
C GLY A 104 17.07 -9.52 -14.89
N THR A 105 17.52 -10.62 -14.28
CA THR A 105 16.73 -11.85 -14.12
C THR A 105 16.60 -12.27 -12.66
N PHE A 106 15.67 -13.17 -12.40
CA PHE A 106 15.39 -13.73 -11.08
C PHE A 106 15.38 -15.25 -11.13
N SER A 107 15.76 -15.88 -10.03
CA SER A 107 15.74 -17.34 -9.83
C SER A 107 14.77 -17.72 -8.73
N ASP A 108 13.88 -18.68 -8.97
CA ASP A 108 13.02 -19.23 -7.94
C ASP A 108 13.85 -20.04 -6.92
N VAL A 109 13.91 -19.53 -5.69
CA VAL A 109 14.65 -20.13 -4.58
C VAL A 109 13.73 -20.60 -3.45
N THR A 110 12.42 -20.67 -3.69
CA THR A 110 11.38 -20.99 -2.70
C THR A 110 11.69 -22.22 -1.86
N ALA A 111 12.08 -23.31 -2.51
CA ALA A 111 12.36 -24.58 -1.83
C ALA A 111 13.65 -24.50 -0.97
N GLN A 112 14.68 -23.83 -1.50
CA GLN A 112 15.94 -23.60 -0.80
C GLN A 112 15.76 -22.72 0.43
N ALA A 113 14.92 -21.69 0.29
CA ALA A 113 14.60 -20.74 1.35
C ALA A 113 13.57 -21.27 2.38
N GLY A 114 12.96 -22.47 2.18
CA GLY A 114 12.03 -23.05 3.15
C GLY A 114 10.60 -22.49 3.09
N LEU A 115 10.20 -21.80 2.02
CA LEU A 115 8.92 -21.07 1.92
C LEU A 115 7.83 -21.84 1.14
N THR A 116 7.82 -23.15 1.20
CA THR A 116 6.92 -24.04 0.42
C THR A 116 5.52 -24.22 1.03
N ALA A 117 5.10 -23.39 1.97
CA ALA A 117 3.77 -23.48 2.55
C ALA A 117 2.67 -23.24 1.52
N THR A 118 1.56 -23.93 1.70
CA THR A 118 0.38 -23.92 0.82
C THR A 118 -0.86 -23.46 1.58
N GLY A 119 -1.93 -23.14 0.89
CA GLY A 119 -3.23 -22.76 1.47
C GLY A 119 -3.77 -21.45 0.90
N TRP A 120 -4.74 -20.85 1.58
CA TRP A 120 -5.33 -19.57 1.20
C TRP A 120 -4.49 -18.40 1.73
N GLY A 121 -3.28 -18.21 1.20
CA GLY A 121 -2.48 -17.03 1.51
C GLY A 121 -3.16 -15.74 1.02
N GLN A 122 -2.94 -14.64 1.74
CA GLN A 122 -3.54 -13.34 1.45
C GLN A 122 -2.44 -12.28 1.30
N GLY A 123 -2.05 -11.66 2.40
CA GLY A 123 -1.09 -10.57 2.46
C GLY A 123 0.27 -10.96 3.00
N VAL A 124 1.19 -10.02 2.91
CA VAL A 124 2.55 -10.14 3.44
C VAL A 124 3.03 -8.79 3.96
N CYS A 125 3.73 -8.81 5.09
CA CYS A 125 4.55 -7.70 5.55
C CYS A 125 5.95 -8.20 5.97
N VAL A 126 6.93 -7.31 5.90
CA VAL A 126 8.36 -7.57 6.10
C VAL A 126 8.85 -6.72 7.26
N GLY A 127 9.75 -7.26 8.08
CA GLY A 127 10.43 -6.54 9.16
C GLY A 127 11.31 -7.48 9.97
N ASP A 128 12.44 -7.00 10.46
CA ASP A 128 13.36 -7.68 11.37
C ASP A 128 12.79 -7.61 12.80
N TYR A 129 11.87 -8.55 13.14
CA TYR A 129 11.12 -8.49 14.40
C TYR A 129 11.97 -8.81 15.64
N ASP A 130 13.11 -9.47 15.49
CA ASP A 130 13.99 -9.83 16.61
C ASP A 130 15.33 -9.06 16.61
N ASN A 131 15.48 -8.09 15.68
CA ASN A 131 16.64 -7.20 15.56
C ASN A 131 17.96 -7.94 15.28
N ASP A 132 17.92 -9.10 14.61
CA ASP A 132 19.11 -9.89 14.29
C ASP A 132 19.83 -9.44 12.99
N GLY A 133 19.20 -8.54 12.23
CA GLY A 133 19.70 -7.96 10.99
C GLY A 133 19.28 -8.72 9.73
N TRP A 134 18.31 -9.63 9.84
CA TRP A 134 17.71 -10.35 8.72
C TRP A 134 16.19 -10.08 8.68
N GLU A 135 15.72 -9.61 7.55
CA GLU A 135 14.30 -9.30 7.37
C GLU A 135 13.46 -10.58 7.39
N ASP A 136 12.42 -10.59 8.24
CA ASP A 136 11.47 -11.69 8.42
C ASP A 136 10.19 -11.45 7.64
N LEU A 137 9.37 -12.49 7.49
CA LEU A 137 8.09 -12.42 6.78
C LEU A 137 6.92 -12.79 7.68
N TYR A 138 5.89 -11.97 7.68
CA TYR A 138 4.58 -12.38 8.17
C TYR A 138 3.59 -12.49 7.01
N VAL A 139 2.99 -13.67 6.87
CA VAL A 139 2.04 -13.99 5.80
C VAL A 139 0.67 -14.22 6.40
N THR A 140 -0.30 -13.39 6.02
CA THR A 140 -1.70 -13.55 6.43
C THR A 140 -2.41 -14.58 5.55
N ALA A 141 -3.45 -15.20 6.09
CA ALA A 141 -4.20 -16.24 5.40
C ALA A 141 -5.66 -16.34 5.86
N TYR A 142 -6.50 -16.96 5.07
CA TYR A 142 -7.71 -17.57 5.57
C TYR A 142 -7.33 -18.88 6.26
N GLY A 143 -7.45 -18.89 7.59
CA GLY A 143 -6.95 -19.92 8.45
C GLY A 143 -5.83 -19.42 9.36
N LYS A 144 -4.74 -20.19 9.50
CA LYS A 144 -3.59 -19.77 10.31
C LYS A 144 -2.65 -18.86 9.52
N ASN A 145 -2.35 -17.71 10.08
CA ASN A 145 -1.27 -16.85 9.63
C ASN A 145 0.10 -17.50 9.94
N ARG A 146 1.15 -17.05 9.26
CA ARG A 146 2.51 -17.59 9.42
C ARG A 146 3.51 -16.47 9.66
N LEU A 147 4.35 -16.64 10.67
CA LEU A 147 5.56 -15.85 10.88
C LEU A 147 6.75 -16.73 10.48
N TYR A 148 7.58 -16.24 9.57
CA TYR A 148 8.79 -16.90 9.11
C TYR A 148 10.00 -16.13 9.63
N HIS A 149 10.77 -16.75 10.50
CA HIS A 149 12.03 -16.24 10.97
C HIS A 149 13.13 -16.57 9.96
N ASN A 150 13.86 -15.55 9.53
CA ASN A 150 14.93 -15.64 8.54
C ASN A 150 16.28 -15.86 9.22
N GLN A 151 16.92 -16.99 8.96
CA GLN A 151 18.28 -17.26 9.41
C GLN A 151 19.22 -17.37 8.20
N HIS A 152 19.87 -16.28 7.85
CA HIS A 152 20.83 -16.23 6.75
C HIS A 152 20.26 -16.73 5.40
N GLY A 153 19.06 -16.24 5.04
CA GLY A 153 18.37 -16.56 3.79
C GLY A 153 17.57 -17.87 3.83
N VAL A 154 17.45 -18.51 5.00
CA VAL A 154 16.63 -19.70 5.22
C VAL A 154 15.54 -19.43 6.25
N PHE A 155 14.30 -19.57 5.84
CA PHE A 155 13.13 -19.27 6.66
C PHE A 155 12.64 -20.49 7.43
N THR A 156 12.27 -20.26 8.69
CA THR A 156 11.62 -21.25 9.56
C THR A 156 10.27 -20.70 10.02
N GLU A 157 9.20 -21.44 9.81
CA GLU A 157 7.86 -21.04 10.28
C GLU A 157 7.80 -21.16 11.80
N VAL A 158 7.49 -20.05 12.49
CA VAL A 158 7.47 -19.94 13.97
C VAL A 158 6.16 -19.35 14.50
N GLY A 159 5.17 -19.06 13.67
CA GLY A 159 3.97 -18.28 14.02
C GLY A 159 3.14 -18.85 15.17
N GLU A 160 3.00 -20.19 15.27
CA GLU A 160 2.31 -20.81 16.42
C GLU A 160 3.14 -20.65 17.70
N LYS A 161 4.44 -20.87 17.64
CA LYS A 161 5.35 -20.73 18.78
C LYS A 161 5.45 -19.27 19.23
N ALA A 162 5.46 -18.34 18.26
CA ALA A 162 5.49 -16.91 18.52
C ALA A 162 4.15 -16.35 19.02
N GLY A 163 3.05 -17.10 18.92
CA GLY A 163 1.73 -16.66 19.37
C GLY A 163 0.95 -15.80 18.37
N VAL A 164 1.40 -15.70 17.11
CA VAL A 164 0.80 -14.82 16.09
C VAL A 164 0.05 -15.55 14.97
N ALA A 165 -0.13 -16.86 15.05
CA ALA A 165 -0.83 -17.64 14.04
C ALA A 165 -2.35 -17.38 13.98
N GLY A 166 -2.92 -16.68 14.95
CA GLY A 166 -4.34 -16.44 15.06
C GLY A 166 -5.15 -17.69 15.44
N SER A 167 -6.47 -17.56 15.47
CA SER A 167 -7.38 -18.67 15.89
C SER A 167 -7.54 -19.79 14.85
N GLY A 168 -7.04 -19.60 13.63
CA GLY A 168 -7.25 -20.50 12.49
C GLY A 168 -8.65 -20.43 11.85
N LYS A 169 -9.50 -19.49 12.31
CA LYS A 169 -10.81 -19.19 11.73
C LYS A 169 -10.91 -17.76 11.20
N ALA A 170 -9.95 -16.92 11.57
CA ALA A 170 -9.89 -15.56 11.05
C ALA A 170 -9.44 -15.55 9.58
N TRP A 171 -9.84 -14.52 8.87
CA TRP A 171 -9.36 -14.24 7.54
C TRP A 171 -8.45 -13.00 7.63
N GLY A 172 -7.14 -13.24 7.86
CA GLY A 172 -6.13 -12.19 7.85
C GLY A 172 -6.02 -11.59 6.45
N SER A 173 -6.04 -10.27 6.38
CA SER A 173 -5.90 -9.48 5.15
C SER A 173 -4.57 -8.71 5.15
N GLY A 174 -4.58 -7.40 5.36
CA GLY A 174 -3.37 -6.59 5.50
C GLY A 174 -2.66 -6.80 6.82
N CYS A 175 -1.36 -6.50 6.84
CA CYS A 175 -0.56 -6.46 8.05
C CYS A 175 0.52 -5.38 7.93
N ALA A 176 1.08 -4.97 9.06
CA ALA A 176 2.27 -4.14 9.13
C ALA A 176 3.04 -4.43 10.42
N PHE A 177 4.36 -4.45 10.34
CA PHE A 177 5.20 -4.30 11.52
C PHE A 177 5.27 -2.82 11.91
N VAL A 178 5.23 -2.55 13.20
CA VAL A 178 5.22 -1.20 13.77
C VAL A 178 5.75 -1.22 15.18
N ASP A 179 6.58 -0.28 15.57
CA ASP A 179 7.04 -0.08 16.95
C ASP A 179 6.10 0.93 17.62
N TYR A 180 4.89 0.46 18.05
CA TYR A 180 3.82 1.35 18.46
C TYR A 180 4.04 1.99 19.84
N ASP A 181 4.83 1.37 20.71
CA ASP A 181 5.16 1.87 22.05
C ASP A 181 6.59 2.38 22.20
N ARG A 182 7.35 2.40 21.07
CA ARG A 182 8.70 2.97 20.93
C ARG A 182 9.73 2.29 21.84
N ASP A 183 9.56 0.99 22.10
CA ASP A 183 10.47 0.20 22.90
C ASP A 183 11.68 -0.35 22.10
N GLY A 184 11.68 -0.16 20.78
CA GLY A 184 12.73 -0.59 19.87
C GLY A 184 12.54 -2.00 19.32
N LEU A 185 11.42 -2.63 19.57
CA LEU A 185 11.01 -3.92 19.00
C LEU A 185 9.84 -3.71 18.02
N LEU A 186 9.81 -4.48 16.96
CA LEU A 186 8.68 -4.42 16.03
C LEU A 186 7.52 -5.24 16.55
N ASP A 187 6.39 -4.57 16.81
CA ASP A 187 5.09 -5.15 17.04
C ASP A 187 4.39 -5.47 15.73
N LEU A 188 3.21 -6.10 15.77
CA LEU A 188 2.51 -6.52 14.57
C LEU A 188 1.03 -6.18 14.64
N ILE A 189 0.56 -5.35 13.71
CA ILE A 189 -0.88 -5.12 13.46
C ILE A 189 -1.36 -6.01 12.31
N VAL A 190 -2.48 -6.71 12.51
CA VAL A 190 -3.11 -7.58 11.51
C VAL A 190 -4.56 -7.16 11.32
N ALA A 191 -4.89 -6.74 10.11
CA ALA A 191 -6.28 -6.54 9.71
C ALA A 191 -6.95 -7.88 9.41
N ASN A 192 -8.22 -8.00 9.75
CA ASN A 192 -9.04 -9.16 9.45
C ASN A 192 -10.31 -8.74 8.71
N TYR A 193 -10.68 -9.47 7.67
CA TYR A 193 -11.74 -9.08 6.75
C TYR A 193 -13.12 -9.50 7.23
N VAL A 194 -13.48 -10.75 7.10
CA VAL A 194 -14.76 -11.30 7.52
C VAL A 194 -14.56 -12.58 8.35
N ASP A 195 -15.46 -12.82 9.29
CA ASP A 195 -15.56 -14.12 9.96
C ASP A 195 -16.33 -15.07 9.02
N PHE A 196 -15.57 -15.74 8.15
CA PHE A 196 -16.09 -16.50 7.02
C PHE A 196 -16.11 -18.00 7.32
N ASP A 197 -17.29 -18.60 7.19
CA ASP A 197 -17.46 -20.05 7.29
C ASP A 197 -18.08 -20.60 6.00
N LEU A 198 -17.32 -21.43 5.28
CA LEU A 198 -17.77 -22.11 4.05
C LEU A 198 -19.05 -22.91 4.21
N ALA A 199 -19.30 -23.47 5.40
CA ALA A 199 -20.47 -24.29 5.66
C ALA A 199 -21.78 -23.50 5.70
N THR A 200 -21.70 -22.20 6.00
CA THR A 200 -22.86 -21.28 6.15
C THR A 200 -22.84 -20.14 5.16
N ALA A 201 -21.82 -20.06 4.31
CA ALA A 201 -21.66 -18.99 3.32
C ALA A 201 -22.82 -19.00 2.31
N PRO A 202 -23.43 -17.82 2.01
CA PRO A 202 -24.54 -17.73 1.07
C PRO A 202 -24.04 -17.99 -0.37
N ALA A 203 -24.85 -18.72 -1.13
CA ALA A 203 -24.57 -18.98 -2.55
C ALA A 203 -24.84 -17.75 -3.43
N PRO A 204 -24.30 -17.69 -4.65
CA PRO A 204 -24.56 -16.62 -5.60
C PRO A 204 -26.07 -16.40 -5.81
N GLY A 205 -26.54 -15.16 -5.67
CA GLY A 205 -27.95 -14.79 -5.83
C GLY A 205 -28.85 -14.96 -4.61
N ASP A 206 -28.38 -15.55 -3.51
CA ASP A 206 -29.21 -15.84 -2.32
C ASP A 206 -29.67 -14.59 -1.56
N ARG A 207 -28.96 -13.49 -1.67
CA ARG A 207 -29.22 -12.23 -0.94
C ARG A 207 -29.07 -11.03 -1.88
N SER A 208 -29.53 -9.88 -1.46
CA SER A 208 -29.34 -8.61 -2.20
C SER A 208 -27.86 -8.27 -2.43
N SER A 209 -26.99 -8.59 -1.47
CA SER A 209 -25.53 -8.45 -1.61
C SER A 209 -24.89 -9.47 -2.58
N CYS A 210 -25.68 -10.37 -3.15
CA CYS A 210 -25.28 -11.37 -4.13
C CYS A 210 -25.87 -11.06 -5.53
N ILE A 211 -26.37 -9.84 -5.74
CA ILE A 211 -26.89 -9.35 -7.02
C ILE A 211 -26.15 -8.06 -7.38
N TRP A 212 -25.47 -8.06 -8.52
CA TRP A 212 -24.83 -6.86 -9.05
C TRP A 212 -25.36 -6.52 -10.44
N LYS A 213 -25.81 -5.28 -10.62
CA LYS A 213 -26.47 -4.81 -11.86
C LYS A 213 -27.53 -5.80 -12.39
N GLY A 214 -28.32 -6.38 -11.48
CA GLY A 214 -29.39 -7.34 -11.80
C GLY A 214 -28.95 -8.76 -12.08
N THR A 215 -27.65 -9.07 -11.99
CA THR A 215 -27.07 -10.39 -12.25
C THR A 215 -26.71 -11.09 -10.94
N PRO A 216 -27.07 -12.36 -10.72
CA PRO A 216 -26.57 -13.15 -9.61
C PRO A 216 -25.05 -13.31 -9.68
N VAL A 217 -24.37 -12.95 -8.60
CA VAL A 217 -22.93 -13.01 -8.42
C VAL A 217 -22.61 -13.59 -7.05
N MET A 218 -21.34 -13.87 -6.75
CA MET A 218 -20.93 -14.18 -5.37
C MET A 218 -21.29 -13.03 -4.43
N CYS A 219 -21.59 -13.34 -3.18
CA CYS A 219 -22.00 -12.35 -2.22
C CYS A 219 -20.81 -11.52 -1.74
N GLY A 220 -20.95 -10.19 -1.72
CA GLY A 220 -20.01 -9.27 -1.08
C GLY A 220 -20.01 -9.41 0.45
N PRO A 221 -19.19 -8.62 1.18
CA PRO A 221 -19.03 -8.78 2.63
C PRO A 221 -20.29 -8.36 3.40
N ARG A 222 -21.12 -7.46 2.86
CA ARG A 222 -22.32 -6.96 3.55
C ARG A 222 -23.26 -8.09 3.94
N GLY A 223 -23.54 -8.18 5.25
CA GLY A 223 -24.38 -9.23 5.84
C GLY A 223 -23.60 -10.47 6.29
N LEU A 224 -22.28 -10.49 6.13
CA LEU A 224 -21.38 -11.39 6.83
C LEU A 224 -20.86 -10.71 8.11
N PRO A 225 -20.47 -11.45 9.17
CA PRO A 225 -19.85 -10.84 10.34
C PRO A 225 -18.48 -10.27 9.97
N GLY A 226 -18.19 -9.02 10.32
CA GLY A 226 -16.84 -8.46 10.24
C GLY A 226 -15.91 -9.08 11.28
N ALA A 227 -14.67 -9.32 10.92
CA ALA A 227 -13.67 -9.83 11.84
C ALA A 227 -12.95 -8.70 12.59
N LYS A 228 -12.30 -9.03 13.74
CA LYS A 228 -11.56 -8.06 14.54
C LYS A 228 -10.14 -7.92 14.03
N ASN A 229 -9.65 -6.68 13.94
CA ASN A 229 -8.22 -6.43 13.83
C ASN A 229 -7.49 -6.85 15.10
N ILE A 230 -6.23 -7.23 14.97
CA ILE A 230 -5.42 -7.75 16.10
C ILE A 230 -4.12 -6.95 16.17
N LEU A 231 -3.75 -6.55 17.40
CA LEU A 231 -2.42 -6.01 17.71
C LEU A 231 -1.67 -6.97 18.59
N TYR A 232 -0.50 -7.39 18.15
CA TYR A 232 0.43 -8.23 18.88
C TYR A 232 1.63 -7.41 19.33
N HIS A 233 1.87 -7.38 20.65
CA HIS A 233 3.04 -6.73 21.23
C HIS A 233 4.21 -7.71 21.34
N ASN A 234 5.38 -7.31 20.86
CA ASN A 234 6.61 -8.10 20.85
C ASN A 234 7.28 -8.09 22.22
N ARG A 235 7.53 -9.26 22.80
CA ARG A 235 8.16 -9.41 24.13
C ARG A 235 9.68 -9.51 24.08
N GLY A 236 10.30 -9.37 22.90
CA GLY A 236 11.76 -9.38 22.71
C GLY A 236 12.44 -10.75 22.83
N ASN A 237 11.69 -11.83 22.82
CA ASN A 237 12.21 -13.20 22.94
C ASN A 237 11.63 -14.16 21.89
N GLY A 238 11.18 -13.62 20.77
CA GLY A 238 10.50 -14.34 19.68
C GLY A 238 9.06 -14.74 20.02
N VAL A 239 8.46 -14.12 21.04
CA VAL A 239 7.06 -14.35 21.46
C VAL A 239 6.32 -13.03 21.50
N PHE A 240 5.12 -13.04 20.96
CA PHE A 240 4.22 -11.89 20.96
C PHE A 240 3.04 -12.14 21.92
N GLU A 241 2.52 -11.07 22.48
CA GLU A 241 1.30 -11.05 23.29
C GLU A 241 0.18 -10.38 22.52
N ASP A 242 -1.00 -11.02 22.44
CA ASP A 242 -2.21 -10.37 21.91
C ASP A 242 -2.68 -9.29 22.91
N VAL A 243 -2.46 -8.02 22.52
CA VAL A 243 -2.85 -6.85 23.33
C VAL A 243 -4.08 -6.13 22.77
N THR A 244 -4.77 -6.71 21.79
CA THR A 244 -5.90 -6.13 21.04
C THR A 244 -6.92 -5.41 21.94
N THR A 245 -7.39 -6.08 22.98
CA THR A 245 -8.38 -5.49 23.91
C THR A 245 -7.75 -4.45 24.84
N LYS A 246 -6.51 -4.69 25.29
CA LYS A 246 -5.79 -3.74 26.15
C LYS A 246 -5.45 -2.46 25.39
N ALA A 247 -5.09 -2.57 24.11
CA ALA A 247 -4.77 -1.48 23.23
C ALA A 247 -6.01 -0.81 22.59
N HIS A 248 -7.22 -1.27 22.89
CA HIS A 248 -8.50 -0.76 22.38
C HIS A 248 -8.71 -0.91 20.86
N ILE A 249 -7.93 -1.76 20.19
CA ILE A 249 -8.08 -2.04 18.75
C ILE A 249 -9.43 -2.69 18.42
N ASP A 250 -10.01 -3.45 19.36
CA ASP A 250 -11.29 -4.15 19.18
C ASP A 250 -12.54 -3.30 19.49
N GLN A 251 -12.38 -2.02 19.77
CA GLN A 251 -13.52 -1.11 19.93
C GLN A 251 -14.22 -0.81 18.59
N THR A 252 -13.50 -0.91 17.47
CA THR A 252 -14.03 -0.82 16.10
C THR A 252 -14.32 -2.21 15.53
N ASN A 253 -15.39 -2.85 16.02
CA ASN A 253 -15.80 -4.16 15.53
C ASN A 253 -16.78 -4.09 14.36
N GLY A 254 -16.77 -5.14 13.53
CA GLY A 254 -17.74 -5.31 12.43
C GLY A 254 -17.32 -4.62 11.13
N HIS A 255 -16.11 -4.09 11.06
CA HIS A 255 -15.53 -3.56 9.84
C HIS A 255 -14.95 -4.68 8.97
N TYR A 256 -14.92 -4.46 7.67
CA TYR A 256 -14.33 -5.38 6.70
C TYR A 256 -12.96 -4.86 6.29
N ALA A 257 -11.97 -5.03 7.16
CA ALA A 257 -10.64 -4.46 7.01
C ALA A 257 -9.81 -5.18 5.93
N LEU A 258 -9.15 -4.43 5.05
CA LEU A 258 -8.30 -4.96 3.97
C LEU A 258 -6.89 -4.37 4.01
N GLY A 259 -6.67 -3.17 3.47
CA GLY A 259 -5.35 -2.54 3.43
C GLY A 259 -4.96 -1.90 4.76
N VAL A 260 -3.68 -1.99 5.11
CA VAL A 260 -3.10 -1.37 6.31
C VAL A 260 -1.92 -0.51 5.88
N SER A 261 -1.83 0.70 6.42
CA SER A 261 -0.64 1.56 6.30
C SER A 261 -0.38 2.26 7.63
N THR A 262 0.90 2.36 8.01
CA THR A 262 1.33 3.12 9.17
C THR A 262 1.81 4.51 8.76
N LEU A 263 1.58 5.51 9.59
CA LEU A 263 2.05 6.88 9.40
C LEU A 263 1.98 7.63 10.73
N ASP A 264 2.73 8.71 10.84
CA ASP A 264 2.54 9.73 11.87
C ASP A 264 1.77 10.89 11.22
N TYR A 265 0.41 10.85 11.32
CA TYR A 265 -0.44 11.76 10.56
C TYR A 265 -0.51 13.17 11.15
N ASP A 266 -0.29 13.34 12.44
CA ASP A 266 -0.36 14.63 13.14
C ASP A 266 1.01 15.18 13.57
N ASP A 267 2.10 14.51 13.13
CA ASP A 267 3.51 14.88 13.37
C ASP A 267 3.88 14.99 14.86
N ASP A 268 3.25 14.13 15.69
CA ASP A 268 3.54 14.06 17.13
C ASP A 268 4.70 13.11 17.46
N GLY A 269 5.16 12.34 16.49
CA GLY A 269 6.30 11.42 16.57
C GLY A 269 5.92 10.00 16.95
N TRP A 270 4.65 9.67 17.07
CA TRP A 270 4.17 8.32 17.35
C TRP A 270 3.49 7.73 16.10
N PRO A 271 3.67 6.44 15.85
CA PRO A 271 3.05 5.84 14.68
C PRO A 271 1.56 5.59 14.91
N ASP A 272 0.75 6.02 13.95
CA ASP A 272 -0.67 5.74 13.82
C ASP A 272 -0.91 4.67 12.76
N VAL A 273 -2.15 4.15 12.69
CA VAL A 273 -2.49 3.11 11.72
C VAL A 273 -3.77 3.44 10.97
N TYR A 274 -3.67 3.58 9.64
CA TYR A 274 -4.82 3.69 8.76
C TYR A 274 -5.20 2.32 8.20
N VAL A 275 -6.51 1.99 8.25
CA VAL A 275 -7.05 0.73 7.73
C VAL A 275 -8.16 1.03 6.74
N ALA A 276 -7.94 0.65 5.47
CA ALA A 276 -8.97 0.71 4.45
C ALA A 276 -9.96 -0.44 4.65
N CYS A 277 -11.26 -0.11 4.69
CA CYS A 277 -12.33 -1.06 4.93
C CYS A 277 -13.27 -1.15 3.74
N ASP A 278 -13.63 -2.39 3.36
CA ASP A 278 -14.59 -2.67 2.30
C ASP A 278 -16.02 -2.48 2.80
N SER A 279 -16.78 -1.57 2.17
CA SER A 279 -18.21 -1.37 2.44
C SER A 279 -18.57 -0.99 3.88
N THR A 280 -17.62 -0.53 4.66
CA THR A 280 -17.74 0.05 6.00
C THR A 280 -16.82 1.24 6.14
N PRO A 281 -16.99 2.13 7.15
CA PRO A 281 -16.07 3.25 7.37
C PRO A 281 -14.63 2.76 7.48
N SER A 282 -13.67 3.48 6.89
CA SER A 282 -12.25 3.25 7.15
C SER A 282 -11.90 3.63 8.59
N ILE A 283 -10.80 3.10 9.11
CA ILE A 283 -10.36 3.30 10.49
C ILE A 283 -9.05 4.08 10.49
N LEU A 284 -8.91 5.03 11.41
CA LEU A 284 -7.64 5.69 11.73
C LEU A 284 -7.40 5.55 13.23
N TYR A 285 -6.58 4.58 13.59
CA TYR A 285 -6.15 4.38 14.96
C TYR A 285 -5.09 5.42 15.32
N HIS A 286 -5.47 6.45 16.07
CA HIS A 286 -4.55 7.43 16.67
C HIS A 286 -3.91 6.81 17.91
N ASN A 287 -2.59 6.89 18.01
CA ASN A 287 -1.80 6.41 19.13
C ASN A 287 -1.89 7.37 20.32
N ASN A 288 -2.42 6.93 21.45
CA ASN A 288 -2.60 7.78 22.63
C ASN A 288 -1.33 7.93 23.50
N HIS A 289 -0.18 7.40 23.09
CA HIS A 289 1.14 7.42 23.78
C HIS A 289 1.17 6.64 25.11
N ASP A 290 0.16 5.86 25.43
CA ASP A 290 0.04 5.08 26.66
C ASP A 290 -0.17 3.58 26.41
N GLY A 291 0.09 3.15 25.16
CA GLY A 291 -0.10 1.79 24.69
C GLY A 291 -1.53 1.48 24.26
N THR A 292 -2.39 2.52 24.15
CA THR A 292 -3.76 2.40 23.64
C THR A 292 -3.96 3.23 22.37
N PHE A 293 -5.02 2.93 21.63
CA PHE A 293 -5.43 3.65 20.43
C PHE A 293 -6.86 4.15 20.54
N THR A 294 -7.16 5.20 19.79
CA THR A 294 -8.51 5.72 19.58
C THR A 294 -8.80 5.78 18.08
N ASP A 295 -9.91 5.22 17.61
CA ASP A 295 -10.34 5.45 16.23
C ASP A 295 -10.87 6.86 16.06
N VAL A 296 -10.15 7.65 15.28
CA VAL A 296 -10.47 9.06 14.99
C VAL A 296 -10.92 9.28 13.54
N ALA A 297 -11.04 8.23 12.72
CA ALA A 297 -11.29 8.37 11.29
C ALA A 297 -12.49 9.26 10.94
N VAL A 298 -13.58 9.15 11.70
CA VAL A 298 -14.79 9.97 11.47
C VAL A 298 -14.53 11.43 11.83
N THR A 299 -13.92 11.71 12.95
CA THR A 299 -13.63 13.08 13.41
C THR A 299 -12.49 13.72 12.62
N ALA A 300 -11.53 12.93 12.19
CA ALA A 300 -10.44 13.37 11.31
C ALA A 300 -10.85 13.55 9.84
N GLY A 301 -12.04 13.07 9.42
CA GLY A 301 -12.50 13.21 8.04
C GLY A 301 -11.90 12.20 7.05
N ALA A 302 -11.36 11.06 7.55
CA ALA A 302 -10.72 10.01 6.74
C ALA A 302 -11.53 8.70 6.65
N ALA A 303 -12.76 8.67 7.21
CA ALA A 303 -13.63 7.48 7.24
C ALA A 303 -14.46 7.29 5.97
N PHE A 304 -14.91 8.40 5.37
CA PHE A 304 -15.91 8.45 4.29
C PHE A 304 -15.39 9.29 3.11
N ASN A 305 -16.06 9.22 1.96
CA ASN A 305 -15.84 10.17 0.87
C ASN A 305 -16.47 11.55 1.18
N GLU A 306 -16.31 12.53 0.27
CA GLU A 306 -16.84 13.89 0.44
C GLU A 306 -18.38 13.96 0.60
N ASP A 307 -19.12 12.97 0.09
CA ASP A 307 -20.57 12.82 0.26
C ASP A 307 -20.97 12.21 1.62
N GLY A 308 -20.02 11.85 2.48
CA GLY A 308 -20.25 11.17 3.75
C GLY A 308 -20.69 9.71 3.59
N ARG A 309 -20.28 9.03 2.50
CA ARG A 309 -20.65 7.64 2.21
C ARG A 309 -19.51 6.68 2.52
N GLU A 310 -19.90 5.50 3.04
CA GLU A 310 -19.01 4.35 3.11
C GLU A 310 -18.58 3.91 1.71
N GLN A 311 -17.33 3.57 1.55
CA GLN A 311 -16.75 3.09 0.32
C GLN A 311 -16.21 1.67 0.49
N ALA A 312 -15.98 0.96 -0.62
CA ALA A 312 -15.30 -0.33 -0.57
C ALA A 312 -13.79 -0.13 -0.73
N GLY A 313 -13.14 0.28 0.36
CA GLY A 313 -11.70 0.55 0.41
C GLY A 313 -10.87 -0.73 0.41
N MET A 314 -9.81 -0.78 -0.43
CA MET A 314 -8.94 -1.95 -0.57
C MET A 314 -7.47 -1.62 -0.30
N GLY A 315 -6.74 -1.10 -1.28
CA GLY A 315 -5.36 -0.68 -1.12
C GLY A 315 -5.23 0.73 -0.57
N THR A 316 -4.13 1.00 0.11
CA THR A 316 -3.81 2.33 0.67
C THR A 316 -2.34 2.68 0.44
N THR A 317 -2.04 3.95 0.22
CA THR A 317 -0.68 4.47 0.11
C THR A 317 -0.58 5.85 0.74
N ILE A 318 0.60 6.18 1.22
CA ILE A 318 0.91 7.38 1.98
C ILE A 318 2.05 8.14 1.30
N ALA A 319 1.90 9.44 1.10
CA ALA A 319 2.99 10.33 0.68
C ALA A 319 2.61 11.81 0.95
N ASP A 320 3.59 12.69 0.95
CA ASP A 320 3.42 14.14 0.84
C ASP A 320 3.27 14.48 -0.66
N TYR A 321 2.02 14.41 -1.20
CA TYR A 321 1.82 14.57 -2.65
C TYR A 321 1.86 16.03 -3.10
N ASP A 322 1.57 16.99 -2.23
CA ASP A 322 1.51 18.42 -2.59
C ASP A 322 2.73 19.22 -2.09
N GLY A 323 3.69 18.56 -1.42
CA GLY A 323 4.97 19.13 -1.02
C GLY A 323 4.85 20.08 0.18
N ASP A 324 3.81 19.93 0.99
CA ASP A 324 3.57 20.78 2.18
C ASP A 324 4.22 20.23 3.47
N GLY A 325 4.86 19.07 3.38
CA GLY A 325 5.59 18.40 4.46
C GLY A 325 4.74 17.52 5.35
N ARG A 326 3.48 17.28 4.98
CA ARG A 326 2.54 16.41 5.70
C ARG A 326 2.22 15.17 4.88
N LEU A 327 1.92 14.08 5.56
CA LEU A 327 1.59 12.82 4.90
C LEU A 327 0.10 12.74 4.61
N ASP A 328 -0.22 12.51 3.35
CA ASP A 328 -1.55 12.36 2.82
C ASP A 328 -1.87 10.89 2.59
N ILE A 329 -3.16 10.54 2.51
CA ILE A 329 -3.62 9.17 2.37
C ILE A 329 -4.36 9.03 1.04
N PHE A 330 -3.99 8.03 0.23
CA PHE A 330 -4.79 7.62 -0.91
C PHE A 330 -5.31 6.19 -0.72
N LYS A 331 -6.57 5.96 -1.12
CA LYS A 331 -7.28 4.69 -0.98
C LYS A 331 -7.97 4.32 -2.28
N THR A 332 -7.78 3.07 -2.77
CA THR A 332 -8.53 2.52 -3.91
C THR A 332 -9.93 2.11 -3.52
N ASN A 333 -10.82 2.00 -4.52
CA ASN A 333 -12.22 1.72 -4.29
C ASN A 333 -12.82 0.76 -5.34
N PHE A 334 -14.05 0.30 -5.09
CA PHE A 334 -14.83 -0.56 -5.97
C PHE A 334 -15.30 0.18 -7.23
N SER A 335 -15.67 -0.56 -8.27
CA SER A 335 -16.26 0.00 -9.50
C SER A 335 -17.56 0.76 -9.23
N ASP A 336 -17.85 1.74 -10.09
CA ASP A 336 -18.94 2.72 -9.99
C ASP A 336 -18.75 3.73 -8.82
N ASP A 337 -17.55 3.83 -8.24
CA ASP A 337 -17.18 4.83 -7.24
C ASP A 337 -15.74 5.37 -7.51
N THR A 338 -15.33 6.45 -6.84
CA THR A 338 -14.00 7.05 -6.96
C THR A 338 -13.05 6.49 -5.91
N SER A 339 -11.80 6.24 -6.30
CA SER A 339 -10.71 6.15 -5.32
C SER A 339 -10.53 7.51 -4.64
N THR A 340 -10.10 7.54 -3.37
CA THR A 340 -10.15 8.76 -2.56
C THR A 340 -8.77 9.21 -2.13
N LEU A 341 -8.48 10.50 -2.33
CA LEU A 341 -7.31 11.20 -1.79
C LEU A 341 -7.72 12.06 -0.60
N TYR A 342 -7.23 11.74 0.57
CA TYR A 342 -7.37 12.53 1.79
C TYR A 342 -6.13 13.39 1.99
N ARG A 343 -6.27 14.71 1.77
CA ARG A 343 -5.22 15.69 2.04
C ARG A 343 -5.17 16.02 3.51
N ASN A 344 -4.00 15.97 4.10
CA ASN A 344 -3.75 16.31 5.50
C ASN A 344 -3.76 17.84 5.71
N ASN A 345 -4.62 18.33 6.58
CA ASN A 345 -4.74 19.77 6.86
C ASN A 345 -3.71 20.29 7.89
N GLY A 346 -2.96 19.41 8.58
CA GLY A 346 -1.96 19.76 9.59
C GLY A 346 -2.56 20.18 10.95
N ASP A 347 -3.83 19.89 11.17
CA ASP A 347 -4.55 20.13 12.42
C ASP A 347 -5.21 18.87 12.99
N GLY A 348 -4.72 17.68 12.56
CA GLY A 348 -5.27 16.39 12.91
C GLY A 348 -6.50 15.99 12.08
N THR A 349 -6.81 16.74 11.00
CA THR A 349 -7.93 16.45 10.10
C THR A 349 -7.49 16.30 8.65
N PHE A 350 -8.36 15.68 7.84
CA PHE A 350 -8.17 15.50 6.41
C PHE A 350 -9.32 16.13 5.62
N THR A 351 -9.03 16.52 4.39
CA THR A 351 -10.01 16.95 3.39
C THR A 351 -9.96 16.01 2.21
N ASP A 352 -11.12 15.52 1.73
CA ASP A 352 -11.19 14.77 0.47
C ASP A 352 -10.83 15.72 -0.70
N ALA A 353 -9.64 15.49 -1.27
CA ALA A 353 -9.09 16.26 -2.37
C ALA A 353 -9.24 15.57 -3.73
N THR A 354 -9.96 14.45 -3.81
CA THR A 354 -10.06 13.59 -4.99
C THR A 354 -10.36 14.35 -6.27
N PHE A 355 -11.42 15.14 -6.27
CA PHE A 355 -11.83 15.88 -7.47
C PHE A 355 -10.95 17.11 -7.74
N THR A 356 -10.52 17.81 -6.70
CA THR A 356 -9.64 18.98 -6.84
C THR A 356 -8.26 18.60 -7.32
N ALA A 357 -7.78 17.41 -6.96
CA ALA A 357 -6.51 16.85 -7.44
C ALA A 357 -6.62 16.20 -8.84
N GLY A 358 -7.82 16.10 -9.43
CA GLY A 358 -8.00 15.50 -10.76
C GLY A 358 -8.08 13.97 -10.78
N LEU A 359 -8.28 13.32 -9.64
CA LEU A 359 -8.32 11.86 -9.48
C LEU A 359 -9.73 11.25 -9.55
N GLY A 360 -10.78 12.05 -9.70
CA GLY A 360 -12.19 11.62 -9.81
C GLY A 360 -12.54 10.95 -11.14
N LEU A 361 -11.58 10.27 -11.78
CA LEU A 361 -11.72 9.60 -13.06
C LEU A 361 -11.78 8.07 -12.88
N HIS A 362 -12.07 7.35 -13.99
CA HIS A 362 -11.98 5.89 -14.06
C HIS A 362 -12.84 5.11 -13.07
N THR A 363 -13.99 5.67 -12.68
CA THR A 363 -14.92 5.04 -11.72
C THR A 363 -15.41 3.65 -12.15
N LYS A 364 -15.29 3.28 -13.43
CA LYS A 364 -15.67 1.96 -13.94
C LYS A 364 -14.75 0.82 -13.51
N TYR A 365 -13.49 1.13 -13.13
CA TYR A 365 -12.51 0.13 -12.73
C TYR A 365 -12.57 -0.14 -11.23
N LEU A 366 -12.23 -1.37 -10.87
CA LEU A 366 -12.13 -1.82 -9.49
C LEU A 366 -10.67 -1.81 -9.08
N GLY A 367 -10.29 -0.84 -8.24
CA GLY A 367 -8.91 -0.64 -7.80
C GLY A 367 -8.52 -1.52 -6.62
N TRP A 368 -7.29 -2.06 -6.64
CA TRP A 368 -6.70 -2.87 -5.58
C TRP A 368 -5.39 -2.26 -5.09
N GLY A 369 -4.26 -2.81 -5.56
CA GLY A 369 -2.95 -2.28 -5.23
C GLY A 369 -2.78 -0.85 -5.74
N THR A 370 -2.13 -0.01 -4.96
CA THR A 370 -1.82 1.37 -5.31
C THR A 370 -0.55 1.82 -4.62
N MET A 371 0.21 2.70 -5.25
CA MET A 371 1.39 3.27 -4.61
C MET A 371 1.69 4.66 -5.15
N PHE A 372 2.04 5.57 -4.24
CA PHE A 372 2.77 6.77 -4.58
C PHE A 372 4.24 6.42 -4.84
N PHE A 373 4.79 6.86 -5.96
CA PHE A 373 6.20 6.66 -6.33
C PHE A 373 6.61 7.68 -7.36
N ASP A 374 7.85 8.08 -7.37
CA ASP A 374 8.37 9.07 -8.32
C ASP A 374 9.04 8.34 -9.50
N PHE A 375 8.28 8.10 -10.59
CA PHE A 375 8.77 7.27 -11.71
C PHE A 375 9.77 7.99 -12.60
N ASP A 376 9.83 9.32 -12.56
CA ASP A 376 10.73 10.13 -13.40
C ASP A 376 11.76 10.93 -12.58
N ASN A 377 11.77 10.74 -11.27
CA ASN A 377 12.69 11.39 -10.32
C ASN A 377 12.58 12.93 -10.31
N ASP A 378 11.42 13.49 -10.64
CA ASP A 378 11.22 14.95 -10.63
C ASP A 378 10.99 15.51 -9.22
N GLY A 379 10.83 14.63 -8.23
CA GLY A 379 10.64 14.90 -6.81
C GLY A 379 9.18 15.14 -6.41
N TRP A 380 8.22 14.73 -7.25
CA TRP A 380 6.81 14.72 -6.93
C TRP A 380 6.26 13.29 -7.02
N PRO A 381 5.68 12.76 -5.95
CA PRO A 381 5.14 11.41 -5.98
C PRO A 381 4.01 11.27 -7.00
N ASP A 382 4.20 10.42 -8.00
CA ASP A 382 3.19 9.98 -8.95
C ASP A 382 2.32 8.89 -8.34
N LEU A 383 1.25 8.47 -9.01
CA LEU A 383 0.32 7.50 -8.46
C LEU A 383 -0.01 6.39 -9.47
N ILE A 384 0.20 5.13 -9.06
CA ILE A 384 -0.19 3.95 -9.84
C ILE A 384 -1.31 3.17 -9.14
N LEU A 385 -2.27 2.65 -9.93
CA LEU A 385 -3.33 1.77 -9.46
C LEU A 385 -3.34 0.48 -10.29
N ALA A 386 -3.42 -0.65 -9.59
CA ALA A 386 -3.67 -1.97 -10.17
C ALA A 386 -5.16 -2.30 -10.06
N ASN A 387 -5.79 -2.68 -11.17
CA ASN A 387 -7.23 -2.89 -11.25
C ASN A 387 -7.58 -4.32 -11.67
N GLY A 388 -8.79 -4.75 -11.36
CA GLY A 388 -9.32 -6.04 -11.77
C GLY A 388 -10.63 -6.38 -11.07
N HIS A 389 -11.67 -6.72 -11.84
CA HIS A 389 -12.99 -6.97 -11.28
C HIS A 389 -13.06 -8.27 -10.47
N VAL A 390 -14.01 -8.36 -9.53
CA VAL A 390 -14.23 -9.55 -8.69
C VAL A 390 -15.19 -10.56 -9.33
N TYR A 391 -16.01 -10.12 -10.27
CA TYR A 391 -17.04 -10.92 -10.91
C TYR A 391 -16.66 -11.27 -12.35
N PRO A 392 -16.30 -12.53 -12.68
CA PRO A 392 -16.11 -12.95 -14.08
C PRO A 392 -17.39 -12.78 -14.93
N GLU A 393 -18.54 -12.68 -14.29
CA GLU A 393 -19.84 -12.47 -14.90
C GLU A 393 -19.95 -11.14 -15.67
N VAL A 394 -19.10 -10.15 -15.37
CA VAL A 394 -19.14 -8.83 -16.04
C VAL A 394 -18.90 -8.94 -17.54
N ASP A 395 -17.97 -9.80 -17.96
CA ASP A 395 -17.68 -10.04 -19.38
C ASP A 395 -18.82 -10.82 -20.04
N LYS A 396 -19.29 -11.86 -19.35
CA LYS A 396 -20.36 -12.74 -19.86
C LYS A 396 -21.67 -12.01 -20.14
N TYR A 397 -22.02 -11.05 -19.28
CA TYR A 397 -23.30 -10.32 -19.35
C TYR A 397 -23.15 -8.86 -19.78
N HIS A 398 -21.93 -8.44 -20.18
CA HIS A 398 -21.63 -7.07 -20.65
C HIS A 398 -22.10 -5.97 -19.67
N LEU A 399 -21.70 -6.08 -18.41
CA LEU A 399 -22.21 -5.24 -17.32
C LEU A 399 -21.51 -3.87 -17.20
N GLY A 400 -20.83 -3.39 -18.26
CA GLY A 400 -20.21 -2.06 -18.33
C GLY A 400 -18.79 -1.99 -17.74
N SER A 401 -18.22 -3.13 -17.31
CA SER A 401 -16.83 -3.30 -16.91
C SER A 401 -16.27 -4.56 -17.53
N SER A 402 -14.99 -4.88 -17.31
CA SER A 402 -14.34 -6.10 -17.73
C SER A 402 -13.73 -6.81 -16.51
N TYR A 403 -13.57 -8.12 -16.55
CA TYR A 403 -12.92 -8.87 -15.47
C TYR A 403 -11.42 -8.54 -15.37
N GLU A 404 -10.76 -8.48 -16.53
CA GLU A 404 -9.41 -7.93 -16.66
C GLU A 404 -9.50 -6.45 -16.97
N GLU A 405 -8.77 -5.63 -16.22
CA GLU A 405 -8.79 -4.18 -16.31
C GLU A 405 -7.37 -3.63 -16.47
N PRO A 406 -7.17 -2.53 -17.23
CA PRO A 406 -5.88 -1.88 -17.35
C PRO A 406 -5.49 -1.23 -16.02
N ARG A 407 -4.21 -1.01 -15.81
CA ARG A 407 -3.67 -0.19 -14.73
C ARG A 407 -3.88 1.27 -15.05
N ILE A 408 -3.83 2.11 -14.02
CA ILE A 408 -3.90 3.57 -14.16
C ILE A 408 -2.59 4.16 -13.66
N LEU A 409 -2.05 5.12 -14.40
CA LEU A 409 -0.88 5.89 -14.01
C LEU A 409 -1.20 7.38 -14.09
N TYR A 410 -1.09 8.05 -12.96
CA TYR A 410 -1.23 9.49 -12.85
C TYR A 410 0.13 10.12 -12.60
N HIS A 411 0.48 11.14 -13.40
CA HIS A 411 1.64 11.99 -13.16
C HIS A 411 1.27 13.18 -12.29
N ASN A 412 2.06 13.43 -11.26
CA ASN A 412 1.92 14.57 -10.36
C ASN A 412 2.46 15.86 -11.00
N ASN A 413 1.62 16.87 -11.15
CA ASN A 413 1.99 18.12 -11.81
C ASN A 413 2.80 19.08 -10.92
N GLY A 414 3.12 18.71 -9.67
CA GLY A 414 3.85 19.54 -8.71
C GLY A 414 3.08 20.78 -8.23
N ASN A 415 1.77 20.78 -8.32
CA ASN A 415 0.88 21.87 -7.95
C ASN A 415 -0.36 21.40 -7.19
N GLY A 416 -0.30 20.20 -6.60
CA GLY A 416 -1.42 19.56 -5.90
C GLY A 416 -2.45 18.90 -6.84
N THR A 417 -2.12 18.73 -8.14
CA THR A 417 -2.99 18.05 -9.10
C THR A 417 -2.25 16.96 -9.87
N PHE A 418 -3.01 16.02 -10.41
CA PHE A 418 -2.50 14.92 -11.22
C PHE A 418 -3.04 14.98 -12.66
N THR A 419 -2.28 14.43 -13.58
CA THR A 419 -2.69 14.19 -14.97
C THR A 419 -2.68 12.69 -15.24
N ASP A 420 -3.77 12.17 -15.77
CA ASP A 420 -3.83 10.78 -16.25
C ASP A 420 -2.98 10.62 -17.51
N ILE A 421 -1.95 9.78 -17.44
CA ILE A 421 -1.06 9.45 -18.55
C ILE A 421 -1.15 7.97 -18.96
N SER A 422 -2.13 7.24 -18.46
CA SER A 422 -2.25 5.78 -18.61
C SER A 422 -2.17 5.31 -20.04
N GLU A 423 -2.87 5.98 -20.98
CA GLU A 423 -2.92 5.58 -22.38
C GLU A 423 -1.56 5.73 -23.10
N SER A 424 -0.73 6.67 -22.66
CA SER A 424 0.58 6.96 -23.25
C SER A 424 1.76 6.32 -22.53
N ALA A 425 1.51 5.67 -21.36
CA ALA A 425 2.55 5.18 -20.46
C ALA A 425 3.10 3.78 -20.82
N GLY A 426 2.73 3.22 -21.98
CA GLY A 426 3.24 1.96 -22.50
C GLY A 426 2.39 0.73 -22.19
N ALA A 427 2.74 -0.39 -22.83
CA ALA A 427 1.97 -1.62 -22.77
C ALA A 427 1.89 -2.23 -21.36
N GLY A 428 2.88 -1.98 -20.49
CA GLY A 428 2.83 -2.42 -19.09
C GLY A 428 1.68 -1.81 -18.29
N ILE A 429 1.19 -0.63 -18.69
CA ILE A 429 0.04 0.04 -18.06
C ILE A 429 -1.25 -0.35 -18.77
N THR A 430 -1.29 -0.30 -20.11
CA THR A 430 -2.53 -0.46 -20.88
C THR A 430 -2.99 -1.92 -21.05
N THR A 431 -2.10 -2.91 -20.85
CA THR A 431 -2.49 -4.32 -20.90
C THR A 431 -3.37 -4.67 -19.71
N ALA A 432 -4.58 -5.12 -19.99
CA ALA A 432 -5.55 -5.53 -18.98
C ALA A 432 -5.13 -6.82 -18.27
N SER A 433 -5.37 -6.89 -16.97
CA SER A 433 -5.16 -8.06 -16.11
C SER A 433 -6.13 -8.01 -14.94
N SER A 434 -6.41 -9.14 -14.30
CA SER A 434 -7.13 -9.13 -13.02
C SER A 434 -6.11 -8.96 -11.88
N SER A 435 -5.63 -7.73 -11.70
CA SER A 435 -4.56 -7.41 -10.75
C SER A 435 -5.06 -7.33 -9.31
N ARG A 436 -4.16 -7.54 -8.32
CA ARG A 436 -4.43 -7.42 -6.87
C ARG A 436 -3.29 -6.71 -6.17
N GLY A 437 -2.43 -7.42 -5.47
CA GLY A 437 -1.29 -6.87 -4.77
C GLY A 437 -0.32 -6.15 -5.71
N LEU A 438 0.25 -5.04 -5.24
CA LEU A 438 1.23 -4.24 -5.95
C LEU A 438 2.32 -3.82 -4.96
N ALA A 439 3.57 -3.91 -5.37
CA ALA A 439 4.71 -3.36 -4.63
C ALA A 439 5.65 -2.61 -5.58
N VAL A 440 6.34 -1.60 -5.05
CA VAL A 440 7.34 -0.82 -5.78
C VAL A 440 8.71 -0.92 -5.13
N GLY A 441 9.76 -0.83 -5.92
CA GLY A 441 11.14 -0.83 -5.43
C GLY A 441 12.17 -0.59 -6.53
N ASP A 442 13.35 -0.12 -6.14
CA ASP A 442 14.51 -0.03 -7.03
C ASP A 442 15.23 -1.39 -7.09
N LEU A 443 14.74 -2.29 -7.94
CA LEU A 443 15.26 -3.65 -8.10
C LEU A 443 16.65 -3.70 -8.73
N TRP A 444 17.09 -2.59 -9.33
CA TRP A 444 18.34 -2.53 -10.09
C TRP A 444 19.41 -1.66 -9.42
N ASN A 445 19.10 -1.06 -8.26
CA ASN A 445 19.97 -0.11 -7.56
C ASN A 445 20.45 1.04 -8.46
N ASP A 446 19.62 1.49 -9.39
CA ASP A 446 19.96 2.50 -10.40
C ASP A 446 19.02 3.73 -10.38
N GLY A 447 18.19 3.85 -9.33
CA GLY A 447 17.26 4.95 -9.10
C GLY A 447 15.95 4.87 -9.91
N ARG A 448 15.74 3.78 -10.65
CA ARG A 448 14.49 3.54 -11.36
C ARG A 448 13.58 2.62 -10.57
N VAL A 449 12.53 3.19 -10.05
CA VAL A 449 11.53 2.42 -9.31
C VAL A 449 10.73 1.55 -10.28
N SER A 450 10.75 0.24 -10.05
CA SER A 450 9.97 -0.77 -10.77
C SER A 450 8.69 -1.10 -10.01
N VAL A 451 7.69 -1.65 -10.71
CA VAL A 451 6.41 -2.04 -10.12
C VAL A 451 6.20 -3.53 -10.32
N VAL A 452 5.95 -4.25 -9.24
CA VAL A 452 5.63 -5.69 -9.25
C VAL A 452 4.16 -5.86 -8.91
N VAL A 453 3.43 -6.64 -9.72
CA VAL A 453 1.98 -6.83 -9.55
C VAL A 453 1.63 -8.31 -9.52
N SER A 454 0.85 -8.72 -8.52
CA SER A 454 0.23 -10.04 -8.45
C SER A 454 -1.08 -10.04 -9.26
N ASN A 455 -1.21 -10.94 -10.22
CA ASN A 455 -2.39 -11.08 -11.07
C ASN A 455 -3.13 -12.39 -10.75
N MET A 456 -4.45 -12.33 -10.62
CA MET A 456 -5.29 -13.50 -10.29
C MET A 456 -5.28 -14.53 -11.40
N ASN A 457 -4.97 -15.79 -11.04
CA ASN A 457 -4.95 -16.94 -11.96
C ASN A 457 -4.09 -16.73 -13.21
N ALA A 458 -3.03 -15.93 -13.09
CA ALA A 458 -2.12 -15.54 -14.15
C ALA A 458 -0.68 -15.38 -13.62
N PRO A 459 0.33 -15.30 -14.48
CA PRO A 459 1.67 -14.89 -14.09
C PRO A 459 1.69 -13.45 -13.52
N PRO A 460 2.66 -13.12 -12.65
CA PRO A 460 2.84 -11.76 -12.17
C PRO A 460 3.30 -10.83 -13.29
N SER A 461 3.22 -9.52 -13.05
CA SER A 461 3.83 -8.51 -13.91
C SER A 461 5.01 -7.85 -13.21
N LEU A 462 6.08 -7.58 -13.95
CA LEU A 462 7.21 -6.75 -13.56
C LEU A 462 7.31 -5.58 -14.55
N LEU A 463 6.85 -4.43 -14.11
CA LEU A 463 6.73 -3.24 -14.93
C LEU A 463 7.97 -2.37 -14.75
N VAL A 464 8.73 -2.19 -15.82
CA VAL A 464 9.93 -1.35 -15.84
C VAL A 464 9.73 -0.20 -16.80
N ASN A 465 9.95 1.03 -16.32
CA ASN A 465 9.92 2.21 -17.17
C ASN A 465 11.17 2.25 -18.07
N GLN A 466 10.97 2.19 -19.39
CA GLN A 466 12.04 2.24 -20.37
C GLN A 466 12.48 3.67 -20.70
N ALA A 467 11.71 4.69 -20.31
CA ALA A 467 12.08 6.09 -20.46
C ALA A 467 13.27 6.44 -19.56
N ARG A 468 14.03 7.45 -19.94
CA ARG A 468 15.17 7.96 -19.18
C ARG A 468 15.00 9.45 -18.98
N TYR A 469 15.28 9.90 -17.78
CA TYR A 469 15.14 11.29 -17.36
C TYR A 469 16.50 11.82 -16.90
N PRO A 470 16.78 13.12 -17.09
CA PRO A 470 18.02 13.75 -16.63
C PRO A 470 17.98 14.11 -15.14
N ASN A 471 16.98 13.63 -14.42
CA ASN A 471 16.74 13.95 -13.03
C ASN A 471 17.63 13.11 -12.11
N HIS A 472 18.05 13.72 -11.01
CA HIS A 472 18.80 13.07 -9.94
C HIS A 472 17.85 12.44 -8.90
N TRP A 473 18.40 11.53 -8.11
CA TRP A 473 17.68 10.84 -7.04
C TRP A 473 18.59 10.57 -5.84
N ILE A 474 18.02 10.17 -4.72
CA ILE A 474 18.72 9.65 -3.56
C ILE A 474 17.82 8.64 -2.85
N ALA A 475 18.39 7.57 -2.31
CA ALA A 475 17.64 6.61 -1.54
C ALA A 475 18.34 6.27 -0.23
N PHE A 476 17.57 5.81 0.77
CA PHE A 476 18.07 5.56 2.11
C PHE A 476 17.63 4.20 2.63
N LYS A 477 18.60 3.38 3.06
CA LYS A 477 18.39 2.24 3.95
C LYS A 477 18.66 2.71 5.38
N THR A 478 17.68 2.59 6.26
CA THR A 478 17.85 2.91 7.70
C THR A 478 18.39 1.72 8.47
N VAL A 479 19.16 1.98 9.52
CA VAL A 479 19.66 0.96 10.44
C VAL A 479 19.56 1.49 11.86
N GLY A 480 18.54 1.05 12.59
CA GLY A 480 18.36 1.35 14.01
C GLY A 480 19.40 0.69 14.89
N THR A 481 19.68 1.30 16.02
CA THR A 481 20.59 0.76 17.06
C THR A 481 19.97 0.80 18.44
N ALA A 482 19.16 1.81 18.72
CA ALA A 482 18.30 1.94 19.90
C ALA A 482 16.81 1.88 19.50
N SER A 483 16.50 2.20 18.27
CA SER A 483 15.22 1.93 17.60
C SER A 483 15.23 0.53 17.01
N ASN A 484 14.08 0.05 16.50
CA ASN A 484 13.99 -1.19 15.75
C ASN A 484 15.01 -1.20 14.58
N ARG A 485 15.52 -2.37 14.24
CA ARG A 485 16.66 -2.54 13.34
C ARG A 485 16.47 -1.94 11.95
N ASP A 486 15.28 -2.07 11.38
CA ASP A 486 14.96 -1.54 10.05
C ASP A 486 14.69 -0.04 10.08
N GLY A 487 14.46 0.54 11.26
CA GLY A 487 14.07 1.93 11.42
C GLY A 487 12.63 2.18 10.95
N ILE A 488 11.76 1.17 10.95
CA ILE A 488 10.33 1.34 10.62
C ILE A 488 9.72 2.37 11.56
N GLY A 489 9.07 3.40 10.98
CA GLY A 489 8.59 4.60 11.68
C GLY A 489 9.59 5.76 11.67
N ALA A 490 10.80 5.59 11.12
CA ALA A 490 11.73 6.72 10.94
C ALA A 490 11.22 7.67 9.86
N ARG A 491 11.12 8.96 10.20
CA ARG A 491 10.76 10.03 9.25
C ARG A 491 12.02 10.67 8.70
N ILE A 492 12.15 10.66 7.37
CA ILE A 492 13.30 11.21 6.65
C ILE A 492 12.88 12.50 5.97
N THR A 493 13.64 13.56 6.19
CA THR A 493 13.46 14.87 5.56
C THR A 493 14.69 15.23 4.75
N VAL A 494 14.55 15.35 3.44
CA VAL A 494 15.61 15.73 2.51
C VAL A 494 15.44 17.21 2.13
N ARG A 495 16.52 17.99 2.26
CA ARG A 495 16.58 19.38 1.79
C ARG A 495 17.49 19.49 0.57
N ALA A 496 16.93 19.95 -0.54
CA ALA A 496 17.64 20.15 -1.80
C ALA A 496 17.26 21.54 -2.38
N GLY A 497 18.09 22.53 -2.15
CA GLY A 497 17.80 23.93 -2.51
C GLY A 497 16.59 24.47 -1.77
N LYS A 498 15.50 24.73 -2.48
CA LYS A 498 14.24 25.22 -1.88
C LYS A 498 13.25 24.10 -1.55
N ARG A 499 13.52 22.90 -2.00
CA ARG A 499 12.60 21.77 -1.80
C ARG A 499 12.87 21.11 -0.44
N VAL A 500 11.79 20.71 0.17
CA VAL A 500 11.80 19.83 1.35
C VAL A 500 10.95 18.64 0.99
N LEU A 501 11.55 17.46 1.01
CA LEU A 501 10.90 16.21 0.67
C LEU A 501 10.82 15.37 1.95
N VAL A 502 9.69 14.74 2.19
CA VAL A 502 9.43 14.00 3.43
C VAL A 502 8.83 12.64 3.09
N ASP A 503 9.31 11.61 3.75
CA ASP A 503 8.66 10.29 3.77
C ASP A 503 9.09 9.51 5.01
N GLU A 504 8.46 8.34 5.24
CA GLU A 504 8.72 7.47 6.38
C GLU A 504 9.07 6.05 5.92
N VAL A 505 9.88 5.37 6.72
CA VAL A 505 10.14 3.93 6.55
C VAL A 505 8.91 3.15 7.01
N ARG A 506 8.34 2.31 6.13
CA ARG A 506 7.10 1.57 6.42
C ARG A 506 7.22 0.10 6.09
N SER A 507 6.60 -0.72 6.93
CA SER A 507 6.27 -2.11 6.64
C SER A 507 4.78 -2.21 6.31
N GLY A 508 4.43 -2.97 5.28
CA GLY A 508 3.04 -3.09 4.84
C GLY A 508 2.51 -1.82 4.18
N SER A 509 1.86 -1.94 3.06
CA SER A 509 1.25 -0.82 2.32
C SER A 509 0.49 -1.37 1.11
N SER A 510 -0.02 -0.49 0.24
CA SER A 510 -0.71 -0.85 -0.97
C SER A 510 -1.92 -1.76 -0.66
N TYR A 511 -2.13 -2.80 -1.46
CA TYR A 511 -3.12 -3.82 -1.14
C TYR A 511 -2.39 -5.07 -0.65
N ILE A 512 -2.47 -5.33 0.67
CA ILE A 512 -1.93 -6.51 1.35
C ILE A 512 -0.50 -6.88 0.94
N SER A 513 0.34 -5.88 0.65
CA SER A 513 1.68 -6.04 0.08
C SER A 513 2.73 -5.28 0.89
N ASN A 514 4.01 -5.44 0.55
CA ASN A 514 5.12 -4.72 1.16
C ASN A 514 6.08 -4.21 0.09
N ASN A 515 6.36 -2.91 0.12
CA ASN A 515 7.30 -2.28 -0.80
C ASN A 515 8.74 -2.46 -0.33
N ASP A 516 9.69 -2.14 -1.20
CA ASP A 516 11.07 -1.89 -0.78
C ASP A 516 11.07 -0.84 0.34
N MET A 517 11.63 -1.18 1.51
CA MET A 517 11.67 -0.28 2.67
C MET A 517 12.69 0.84 2.55
N ARG A 518 13.55 0.82 1.52
CA ARG A 518 14.45 1.93 1.23
C ARG A 518 13.64 3.12 0.73
N VAL A 519 13.73 4.22 1.46
CA VAL A 519 12.98 5.44 1.11
C VAL A 519 13.67 6.15 -0.05
N HIS A 520 12.94 6.33 -1.15
CA HIS A 520 13.44 6.90 -2.40
C HIS A 520 12.90 8.33 -2.60
N PHE A 521 13.79 9.25 -2.98
CA PHE A 521 13.43 10.62 -3.31
C PHE A 521 13.99 11.00 -4.68
N GLY A 522 13.13 11.41 -5.62
CA GLY A 522 13.55 12.16 -6.79
C GLY A 522 13.97 13.56 -6.40
N LEU A 523 14.98 14.09 -7.06
CA LEU A 523 15.56 15.40 -6.76
C LEU A 523 15.41 16.40 -7.92
N GLY A 524 14.81 15.97 -9.03
CA GLY A 524 14.76 16.75 -10.26
C GLY A 524 16.17 17.15 -10.72
N ALA A 525 16.38 18.41 -11.03
CA ALA A 525 17.68 18.93 -11.49
C ALA A 525 18.68 19.20 -10.33
N ALA A 526 18.35 18.90 -9.08
CA ALA A 526 19.22 19.21 -7.95
C ALA A 526 20.38 18.20 -7.85
N ALA A 527 21.57 18.60 -8.27
CA ALA A 527 22.78 17.78 -8.26
C ALA A 527 23.45 17.66 -6.89
N LYS A 528 22.82 18.12 -5.83
CA LYS A 528 23.27 17.97 -4.44
C LYS A 528 22.10 18.03 -3.45
N VAL A 529 22.28 17.36 -2.32
CA VAL A 529 21.44 17.46 -1.15
C VAL A 529 22.13 18.37 -0.14
N ASP A 530 21.39 19.31 0.45
CA ASP A 530 21.95 20.25 1.44
C ASP A 530 22.02 19.61 2.83
N SER A 531 21.01 18.82 3.21
CA SER A 531 20.99 18.03 4.45
C SER A 531 19.91 16.96 4.40
N VAL A 532 20.11 15.90 5.18
CA VAL A 532 19.10 14.86 5.45
C VAL A 532 18.89 14.80 6.96
N ALA A 533 17.68 15.07 7.42
CA ALA A 533 17.31 14.90 8.81
C ALA A 533 16.50 13.60 8.98
N VAL A 534 16.78 12.87 10.06
CA VAL A 534 16.06 11.65 10.43
C VAL A 534 15.49 11.84 11.83
N ARG A 535 14.18 11.67 11.96
CA ARG A 535 13.53 11.42 13.24
C ARG A 535 13.37 9.91 13.38
N TRP A 536 14.18 9.32 14.24
CA TRP A 536 14.15 7.90 14.53
C TRP A 536 12.88 7.52 15.31
N PRO A 537 12.42 6.24 15.25
CA PRO A 537 11.20 5.81 15.97
C PRO A 537 11.19 6.15 17.46
N ASN A 538 12.35 6.10 18.13
CA ASN A 538 12.49 6.49 19.54
C ASN A 538 12.44 8.01 19.78
N GLY A 539 12.21 8.83 18.74
CA GLY A 539 12.12 10.29 18.79
C GLY A 539 13.44 11.03 18.71
N ARG A 540 14.59 10.34 18.62
CA ARG A 540 15.89 10.96 18.43
C ARG A 540 15.99 11.62 17.06
N MET A 541 16.51 12.85 17.00
CA MET A 541 16.74 13.60 15.76
C MET A 541 18.21 13.62 15.40
N GLU A 542 18.53 13.26 14.16
CA GLU A 542 19.90 13.30 13.63
C GLU A 542 19.92 13.95 12.25
N THR A 543 21.07 14.56 11.91
CA THR A 543 21.31 15.17 10.61
C THR A 543 22.53 14.53 9.97
N PHE A 544 22.40 14.21 8.69
CA PHE A 544 23.46 13.68 7.83
C PHE A 544 23.75 14.72 6.74
N GLU A 545 25.03 14.95 6.47
CA GLU A 545 25.51 15.94 5.51
C GLU A 545 26.45 15.28 4.51
N ASP A 546 26.79 15.99 3.43
CA ASP A 546 27.74 15.55 2.39
C ASP A 546 27.36 14.24 1.68
N LEU A 547 26.04 13.99 1.54
CA LEU A 547 25.52 12.82 0.83
C LEU A 547 25.46 13.09 -0.68
N SER A 548 26.07 12.19 -1.46
CA SER A 548 26.04 12.25 -2.93
C SER A 548 24.68 11.86 -3.47
N VAL A 549 24.25 12.52 -4.55
CA VAL A 549 23.04 12.12 -5.31
C VAL A 549 23.34 10.87 -6.14
N ASP A 550 22.30 10.27 -6.72
CA ASP A 550 22.34 9.07 -7.57
C ASP A 550 22.97 7.86 -6.85
N THR A 551 22.66 7.74 -5.56
CA THR A 551 23.26 6.74 -4.67
C THR A 551 22.27 6.32 -3.58
N ILE A 552 22.36 5.05 -3.17
CA ILE A 552 21.69 4.52 -2.00
C ILE A 552 22.62 4.68 -0.79
N HIS A 553 22.19 5.39 0.23
CA HIS A 553 22.95 5.60 1.46
C HIS A 553 22.38 4.78 2.62
N THR A 554 23.24 4.24 3.47
CA THR A 554 22.82 3.67 4.75
C THR A 554 22.87 4.73 5.83
N LEU A 555 21.70 5.09 6.38
CA LEU A 555 21.59 5.96 7.55
C LEU A 555 21.55 5.10 8.80
N LYS A 556 22.64 5.15 9.57
CA LYS A 556 22.75 4.38 10.82
C LYS A 556 22.49 5.29 12.02
N GLU A 557 21.57 4.90 12.89
CA GLU A 557 21.28 5.62 14.13
C GLU A 557 22.53 5.75 15.00
N GLY A 558 22.82 6.96 15.46
CA GLY A 558 24.02 7.30 16.22
C GLY A 558 25.21 7.75 15.37
N ALA A 559 25.13 7.66 14.03
CA ALA A 559 26.22 8.10 13.13
C ALA A 559 26.03 9.56 12.64
N GLY A 560 24.81 10.09 12.68
CA GLY A 560 24.51 11.48 12.33
C GLY A 560 24.91 12.44 13.43
N SER A 561 24.94 13.74 13.08
CA SER A 561 25.06 14.81 14.06
C SER A 561 23.75 15.01 14.80
N ALA A 562 23.78 15.20 16.13
CA ALA A 562 22.58 15.54 16.87
C ALA A 562 21.99 16.84 16.27
N ALA A 563 20.73 16.81 15.83
CA ALA A 563 20.07 18.00 15.34
C ALA A 563 20.04 19.02 16.49
N GLY A 564 20.60 20.23 16.26
CA GLY A 564 20.48 21.31 17.22
C GLY A 564 18.98 21.55 17.47
N SER A 565 18.59 21.67 18.74
CA SER A 565 17.22 21.95 19.13
C SER A 565 16.67 23.09 18.26
N ASP A 566 15.57 22.84 17.54
CA ASP A 566 14.92 23.82 16.67
C ASP A 566 14.55 25.06 17.52
N PRO A 567 15.09 26.28 17.23
CA PRO A 567 14.82 27.46 18.03
C PRO A 567 13.37 27.96 17.94
N LYS A 568 12.48 27.26 17.22
CA LYS A 568 11.08 27.68 17.00
C LYS A 568 10.04 26.98 17.89
N LYS A 569 10.46 26.11 18.83
CA LYS A 569 9.58 25.53 19.86
C LYS A 569 9.98 26.01 21.28
N GLN A 570 10.19 27.31 21.47
CA GLN A 570 10.18 27.98 22.79
C GLN A 570 9.11 29.06 22.83
#